data_73f4bb57337f8c2bbefae46ee9d3c4d0
#
_entry.id   73f4bb57337f8c2bbefae46ee9d3c4d0
#
_cell.length_a   1.000
_cell.length_b   1.000
_cell.length_c   1.000
_cell.angle_alpha   90.00
_cell.angle_beta   90.00
_cell.angle_gamma   90.00
#
_symmetry.space_group_name_H-M   'P 1'
#
loop_
_entity.id
_entity.type
_entity.pdbx_description
1 polymer ?
#
loop_
_entity_poly.entity_id
_entity_poly.type
_entity_poly.pdbx_seq_one_letter_code
_entity_poly.pdbx_strand_id
1 'polypeptide(L)'
;GVYNHEMYFHLMAPAGQPFSTEVAEAFGGEDNWKRQMKAAALGQFGSGFVWLVRDTTGAMKIIALPNQDNPLTIGLQPILPLDVWEHAYYLKHQNLRSDYIDDWFHVINWNAVEQRLKDNL
;
A
#
# COMPACT_ATOMS: atom_id res chain seq x y z
N GLY A 1 -8.87 5.78 -10.73
CA GLY A 1 -8.97 7.10 -10.82
C GLY A 1 -8.73 7.96 -9.62
N VAL A 2 -9.61 8.93 -9.47
CA VAL A 2 -9.49 9.95 -8.43
C VAL A 2 -9.45 9.32 -7.03
N TYR A 3 -10.30 8.34 -6.77
CA TYR A 3 -10.36 7.68 -5.47
C TYR A 3 -9.01 7.07 -5.07
N ASN A 4 -8.37 6.35 -5.98
CA ASN A 4 -7.11 5.67 -5.67
C ASN A 4 -6.01 6.67 -5.33
N HIS A 5 -5.89 7.74 -6.09
CA HIS A 5 -4.87 8.76 -5.84
C HIS A 5 -5.18 9.57 -4.58
N GLU A 6 -6.43 9.92 -4.32
CA GLU A 6 -6.80 10.62 -3.09
C GLU A 6 -6.47 9.77 -1.85
N MET A 7 -6.80 8.48 -1.91
CA MET A 7 -6.49 7.57 -0.83
C MET A 7 -4.97 7.44 -0.62
N TYR A 8 -4.22 7.33 -1.73
CA TYR A 8 -2.78 7.22 -1.68
C TYR A 8 -2.15 8.42 -0.96
N PHE A 9 -2.55 9.64 -1.34
CA PHE A 9 -2.01 10.85 -0.72
C PHE A 9 -2.48 11.03 0.72
N HIS A 10 -3.73 10.68 1.02
CA HIS A 10 -4.25 10.74 2.39
C HIS A 10 -3.45 9.83 3.34
N LEU A 11 -2.97 8.70 2.84
CA LEU A 11 -2.23 7.73 3.64
C LEU A 11 -0.72 7.96 3.61
N MET A 12 -0.29 9.17 3.27
CA MET A 12 1.11 9.59 3.36
C MET A 12 1.28 10.64 4.44
N ALA A 13 2.42 10.62 5.12
CA ALA A 13 2.74 11.56 6.18
C ALA A 13 4.26 11.70 6.32
N PRO A 14 4.72 12.73 7.04
CA PRO A 14 6.15 12.80 7.38
C PRO A 14 6.60 11.55 8.12
N ALA A 15 7.87 11.19 7.97
CA ALA A 15 8.44 10.02 8.62
C ALA A 15 8.32 10.08 10.14
N GLY A 16 8.38 8.92 10.78
CA GLY A 16 8.43 8.83 12.25
C GLY A 16 7.20 8.24 12.92
N GLN A 17 6.17 7.88 12.18
CA GLN A 17 5.02 7.20 12.77
C GLN A 17 5.35 5.74 13.04
N PRO A 18 4.92 5.16 14.18
CA PRO A 18 5.19 3.77 14.49
C PRO A 18 4.42 2.83 13.56
N PHE A 19 5.04 1.69 13.24
CA PHE A 19 4.44 0.68 12.40
C PHE A 19 3.19 0.08 13.08
N SER A 20 2.18 -0.26 12.27
CA SER A 20 0.94 -0.84 12.77
C SER A 20 1.16 -2.20 13.43
N THR A 21 0.73 -2.33 14.67
CA THR A 21 0.79 -3.60 15.40
C THR A 21 -0.09 -4.66 14.73
N GLU A 22 -1.28 -4.26 14.26
CA GLU A 22 -2.20 -5.19 13.61
C GLU A 22 -1.61 -5.75 12.31
N VAL A 23 -0.96 -4.90 11.52
CA VAL A 23 -0.31 -5.34 10.29
C VAL A 23 0.88 -6.25 10.62
N ALA A 24 1.66 -5.90 11.63
CA ALA A 24 2.78 -6.74 12.06
C ALA A 24 2.31 -8.13 12.47
N GLU A 25 1.23 -8.23 13.24
CA GLU A 25 0.68 -9.51 13.64
C GLU A 25 0.17 -10.33 12.45
N ALA A 26 -0.48 -9.67 11.49
CA ALA A 26 -1.03 -10.36 10.32
C ALA A 26 0.05 -10.94 9.42
N PHE A 27 1.23 -10.32 9.34
CA PHE A 27 2.29 -10.71 8.41
C PHE A 27 3.54 -11.27 9.08
N GLY A 28 3.52 -11.44 10.38
CA GLY A 28 4.67 -11.99 11.09
C GLY A 28 5.81 -11.00 11.30
N GLY A 29 5.50 -9.70 11.31
CA GLY A 29 6.44 -8.64 11.59
C GLY A 29 6.56 -7.61 10.49
N GLU A 30 7.15 -6.47 10.82
CA GLU A 30 7.34 -5.34 9.91
C GLU A 30 8.18 -5.75 8.69
N ASP A 31 9.27 -6.46 8.90
CA ASP A 31 10.18 -6.83 7.81
C ASP A 31 9.50 -7.78 6.81
N ASN A 32 8.69 -8.71 7.29
CA ASN A 32 7.94 -9.62 6.43
C ASN A 32 6.92 -8.86 5.59
N TRP A 33 6.20 -7.93 6.21
CA TRP A 33 5.23 -7.12 5.48
C TRP A 33 5.91 -6.30 4.38
N LYS A 34 7.02 -5.64 4.72
CA LYS A 34 7.77 -4.84 3.75
C LYS A 34 8.26 -5.68 2.59
N ARG A 35 8.78 -6.88 2.88
CA ARG A 35 9.27 -7.78 1.84
C ARG A 35 8.15 -8.19 0.89
N GLN A 36 6.99 -8.54 1.42
CA GLN A 36 5.86 -8.96 0.60
C GLN A 36 5.30 -7.79 -0.22
N MET A 37 5.18 -6.62 0.38
CA MET A 37 4.71 -5.43 -0.31
C MET A 37 5.65 -5.04 -1.45
N LYS A 38 6.95 -5.05 -1.18
CA LYS A 38 7.97 -4.72 -2.19
C LYS A 38 7.99 -5.75 -3.30
N ALA A 39 7.89 -7.04 -2.99
CA ALA A 39 7.86 -8.09 -3.98
C ALA A 39 6.66 -7.93 -4.92
N ALA A 40 5.49 -7.65 -4.37
CA ALA A 40 4.29 -7.40 -5.17
C ALA A 40 4.44 -6.16 -6.06
N ALA A 41 5.04 -5.09 -5.51
CA ALA A 41 5.24 -3.85 -6.25
C ALA A 41 6.25 -4.00 -7.39
N LEU A 42 7.33 -4.75 -7.17
CA LEU A 42 8.32 -5.03 -8.22
C LEU A 42 7.77 -5.98 -9.27
N GLY A 43 6.85 -6.87 -8.88
CA GLY A 43 6.23 -7.82 -9.78
C GLY A 43 5.08 -7.26 -10.59
N GLN A 44 4.55 -6.07 -10.25
CA GLN A 44 3.47 -5.47 -11.02
C GLN A 44 3.99 -5.02 -12.38
N PHE A 45 3.55 -5.68 -13.42
CA PHE A 45 3.95 -5.35 -14.78
C PHE A 45 3.15 -4.15 -15.27
N GLY A 46 3.86 -3.08 -15.64
CA GLY A 46 3.22 -1.85 -16.09
C GLY A 46 2.69 -1.01 -14.94
N SER A 47 1.72 -0.16 -15.25
CA SER A 47 1.11 0.75 -14.31
C SER A 47 0.06 0.05 -13.45
N GLY A 48 -0.06 0.49 -12.20
CA GLY A 48 -1.07 -0.04 -11.30
C GLY A 48 -0.87 0.40 -9.87
N PHE A 49 -1.55 -0.29 -8.97
CA PHE A 49 -1.42 -0.09 -7.54
C PHE A 49 -1.23 -1.44 -6.86
N VAL A 50 -0.41 -1.45 -5.81
CA VAL A 50 -0.32 -2.58 -4.89
C VAL A 50 -1.10 -2.21 -3.65
N TRP A 51 -1.90 -3.13 -3.14
CA TRP A 51 -2.84 -2.85 -2.07
C TRP A 51 -2.62 -3.78 -0.89
N LEU A 52 -2.58 -3.20 0.32
CA LEU A 52 -2.90 -3.95 1.53
C LEU A 52 -4.42 -3.94 1.65
N VAL A 53 -5.02 -5.11 1.71
CA VAL A 53 -6.49 -5.27 1.75
C VAL A 53 -6.88 -6.17 2.91
N ARG A 54 -8.17 -6.10 3.27
CA ARG A 54 -8.77 -7.00 4.24
C ARG A 54 -9.99 -7.66 3.60
N ASP A 55 -10.11 -8.98 3.72
CA ASP A 55 -11.26 -9.70 3.16
C ASP A 55 -12.42 -9.74 4.16
N THR A 56 -13.53 -10.40 3.77
CA THR A 56 -14.72 -10.46 4.59
C THR A 56 -14.54 -11.28 5.88
N THR A 57 -13.49 -12.09 5.96
CA THR A 57 -13.17 -12.86 7.17
C THR A 57 -12.29 -12.10 8.14
N GLY A 58 -11.82 -10.89 7.75
CA GLY A 58 -10.89 -10.10 8.53
C GLY A 58 -9.42 -10.37 8.24
N ALA A 59 -9.12 -11.31 7.34
CA ALA A 59 -7.73 -11.61 6.98
C ALA A 59 -7.16 -10.54 6.07
N MET A 60 -5.90 -10.15 6.33
CA MET A 60 -5.21 -9.17 5.50
C MET A 60 -4.40 -9.87 4.41
N LYS A 61 -4.36 -9.24 3.24
CA LYS A 61 -3.65 -9.74 2.06
C LYS A 61 -2.99 -8.59 1.33
N ILE A 62 -1.98 -8.92 0.52
CA ILE A 62 -1.35 -7.97 -0.40
C ILE A 62 -1.71 -8.42 -1.82
N ILE A 63 -2.28 -7.52 -2.61
CA ILE A 63 -2.65 -7.78 -4.00
C ILE A 63 -2.15 -6.67 -4.90
N ALA A 64 -1.89 -7.01 -6.16
CA ALA A 64 -1.50 -6.03 -7.18
C ALA A 64 -2.60 -6.00 -8.23
N LEU A 65 -3.06 -4.80 -8.57
CA LEU A 65 -4.10 -4.60 -9.59
C LEU A 65 -3.57 -3.65 -10.65
N PRO A 66 -3.84 -3.92 -11.93
CA PRO A 66 -3.35 -3.07 -13.01
C PRO A 66 -4.14 -1.75 -13.09
N ASN A 67 -3.49 -0.74 -13.64
CA ASN A 67 -4.09 0.54 -13.95
C ASN A 67 -4.81 1.15 -12.74
N GLN A 68 -6.08 1.50 -12.87
CA GLN A 68 -6.88 2.12 -11.82
C GLN A 68 -7.85 1.13 -11.15
N ASP A 69 -7.67 -0.17 -11.38
CA ASP A 69 -8.51 -1.17 -10.74
C ASP A 69 -8.46 -1.03 -9.22
N ASN A 70 -9.58 -1.32 -8.57
CA ASN A 70 -9.76 -1.06 -7.14
C ASN A 70 -10.25 -2.32 -6.44
N PRO A 71 -9.72 -2.64 -5.24
CA PRO A 71 -10.16 -3.83 -4.50
C PRO A 71 -11.65 -3.88 -4.19
N LEU A 72 -12.31 -2.73 -4.10
CA LEU A 72 -13.77 -2.69 -3.84
C LEU A 72 -14.57 -3.44 -4.89
N THR A 73 -14.11 -3.47 -6.15
CA THR A 73 -14.82 -4.14 -7.23
C THR A 73 -14.79 -5.66 -7.12
N ILE A 74 -13.90 -6.20 -6.30
CA ILE A 74 -13.78 -7.65 -6.08
C ILE A 74 -14.08 -8.03 -4.63
N GLY A 75 -14.77 -7.13 -3.90
CA GLY A 75 -15.27 -7.44 -2.57
C GLY A 75 -14.22 -7.36 -1.46
N LEU A 76 -13.10 -6.71 -1.69
CA LEU A 76 -12.04 -6.53 -0.70
C LEU A 76 -12.03 -5.11 -0.18
N GLN A 77 -11.73 -4.96 1.11
CA GLN A 77 -11.63 -3.66 1.72
C GLN A 77 -10.22 -3.10 1.55
N PRO A 78 -10.05 -1.95 0.86
CA PRO A 78 -8.74 -1.36 0.70
C PRO A 78 -8.27 -0.70 1.98
N ILE A 79 -7.05 -1.03 2.40
CA ILE A 79 -6.45 -0.47 3.62
C ILE A 79 -5.32 0.50 3.27
N LEU A 80 -4.41 0.13 2.36
CA LEU A 80 -3.25 0.96 2.03
C LEU A 80 -2.81 0.70 0.59
N PRO A 81 -2.91 1.70 -0.29
CA PRO A 81 -2.41 1.57 -1.67
C PRO A 81 -0.97 2.07 -1.80
N LEU A 82 -0.23 1.45 -2.70
CA LEU A 82 1.05 1.95 -3.18
C LEU A 82 0.94 2.16 -4.68
N ASP A 83 1.12 3.40 -5.12
CA ASP A 83 1.08 3.78 -6.53
C ASP A 83 2.38 3.33 -7.21
N VAL A 84 2.28 2.44 -8.19
CA VAL A 84 3.43 1.97 -8.97
C VAL A 84 3.36 2.39 -10.44
N TRP A 85 2.60 3.42 -10.74
CA TRP A 85 2.67 4.09 -12.04
C TRP A 85 4.03 4.76 -12.19
N GLU A 86 4.58 4.76 -13.40
CA GLU A 86 5.88 5.39 -13.63
C GLU A 86 5.94 6.83 -13.16
N HIS A 87 4.86 7.61 -13.35
CA HIS A 87 4.85 9.00 -12.94
C HIS A 87 5.06 9.18 -11.43
N ALA A 88 4.77 8.18 -10.62
CA ALA A 88 4.91 8.27 -9.17
C ALA A 88 6.40 8.31 -8.74
N TYR A 89 7.30 7.77 -9.56
CA TYR A 89 8.72 7.69 -9.20
C TYR A 89 9.68 8.16 -10.28
N TYR A 90 9.23 8.34 -11.52
CA TYR A 90 10.11 8.58 -12.67
C TYR A 90 10.98 9.82 -12.51
N LEU A 91 10.40 10.94 -12.10
CA LEU A 91 11.12 12.21 -11.98
C LEU A 91 12.16 12.20 -10.87
N LYS A 92 11.89 11.46 -9.80
CA LYS A 92 12.76 11.43 -8.62
C LYS A 92 13.79 10.30 -8.69
N HIS A 93 13.38 9.15 -9.18
CA HIS A 93 14.20 7.93 -9.12
C HIS A 93 14.57 7.38 -10.50
N GLN A 94 14.23 8.08 -11.58
CA GLN A 94 14.61 7.70 -12.95
C GLN A 94 14.32 6.22 -13.24
N ASN A 95 13.07 5.81 -13.00
CA ASN A 95 12.54 4.45 -13.15
C ASN A 95 13.20 3.38 -12.27
N LEU A 96 13.83 3.79 -11.17
CA LEU A 96 14.30 2.87 -10.15
C LEU A 96 13.17 2.60 -9.16
N ARG A 97 12.24 1.72 -9.57
CA ARG A 97 11.04 1.41 -8.78
C ARG A 97 11.41 0.94 -7.36
N SER A 98 12.48 0.16 -7.24
CA SER A 98 12.94 -0.35 -5.94
C SER A 98 13.23 0.77 -4.93
N ASP A 99 13.96 1.80 -5.37
CA ASP A 99 14.31 2.93 -4.49
C ASP A 99 13.08 3.74 -4.11
N TYR A 100 12.16 3.92 -5.05
CA TYR A 100 10.90 4.59 -4.78
C TYR A 100 10.10 3.87 -3.70
N ILE A 101 10.02 2.54 -3.77
CA ILE A 101 9.29 1.74 -2.79
C ILE A 101 9.94 1.87 -1.42
N ASP A 102 11.26 1.81 -1.34
CA ASP A 102 11.99 1.96 -0.07
C ASP A 102 11.72 3.33 0.57
N ASP A 103 11.70 4.39 -0.23
CA ASP A 103 11.37 5.73 0.26
C ASP A 103 9.92 5.82 0.74
N TRP A 104 9.00 5.19 0.02
CA TRP A 104 7.58 5.18 0.38
C TRP A 104 7.34 4.57 1.76
N PHE A 105 8.08 3.52 2.14
CA PHE A 105 7.92 2.92 3.46
C PHE A 105 8.11 3.92 4.59
N HIS A 106 8.88 4.98 4.37
CA HIS A 106 9.16 5.99 5.40
C HIS A 106 8.08 7.07 5.53
N VAL A 107 7.16 7.16 4.57
CA VAL A 107 6.16 8.25 4.55
C VAL A 107 4.73 7.72 4.73
N ILE A 108 4.56 6.47 5.11
CA ILE A 108 3.23 5.91 5.33
C ILE A 108 2.60 6.54 6.57
N ASN A 109 1.37 6.99 6.43
CA ASN A 109 0.59 7.53 7.53
C ASN A 109 -0.03 6.38 8.32
N TRP A 110 0.75 5.78 9.22
CA TRP A 110 0.29 4.62 10.00
C TRP A 110 -0.89 4.95 10.91
N ASN A 111 -0.99 6.18 11.39
CA ASN A 111 -2.14 6.60 12.19
C ASN A 111 -3.43 6.51 11.37
N ALA A 112 -3.38 6.93 10.10
CA ALA A 112 -4.53 6.82 9.20
C ALA A 112 -4.84 5.36 8.84
N VAL A 113 -3.81 4.53 8.65
CA VAL A 113 -3.98 3.09 8.42
C VAL A 113 -4.71 2.44 9.59
N GLU A 114 -4.27 2.71 10.82
CA GLU A 114 -4.91 2.20 12.04
C GLU A 114 -6.36 2.64 12.14
N GLN A 115 -6.65 3.89 11.78
CA GLN A 115 -8.01 4.41 11.80
C GLN A 115 -8.90 3.67 10.80
N ARG A 116 -8.39 3.39 9.60
CA ARG A 116 -9.13 2.62 8.61
C ARG A 116 -9.42 1.20 9.10
N LEU A 117 -8.46 0.58 9.77
CA LEU A 117 -8.65 -0.77 10.33
C LEU A 117 -9.75 -0.78 11.40
N LYS A 118 -9.89 0.30 12.16
CA LYS A 118 -10.93 0.42 13.19
C LYS A 118 -12.29 0.74 12.60
N ASP A 119 -12.34 1.67 11.64
CA ASP A 119 -13.60 2.19 11.11
C ASP A 119 -14.37 1.17 10.28
N ASN A 120 -13.71 0.17 9.75
CA ASN A 120 -14.30 -0.77 8.80
C ASN A 120 -14.50 -2.16 9.38
N LEU A 121 -14.69 -2.24 10.66
CA LEU A 121 -15.01 -3.50 11.33
C LEU A 121 -16.48 -3.88 11.18
#